data_ba7e23d5b6b1857aecd640b303ffcf36
#
_entry.id   ba7e23d5b6b1857aecd640b303ffcf36
#
_cell.length_a   1.000
_cell.length_b   1.000
_cell.length_c   1.000
_cell.angle_alpha   90.00
_cell.angle_beta   90.00
_cell.angle_gamma   90.00
#
_symmetry.space_group_name_H-M   'P 1'
#
loop_
_entity.id
_entity.type
_entity.pdbx_description
1 polymer ?
#
loop_
_entity_poly.entity_id
_entity_poly.type
_entity_poly.pdbx_seq_one_letter_code
_entity_poly.pdbx_strand_id
1 'polypeptide(L)'
;LLRYLKKIFYNSVAELRINKYKVIFLDIIWEKQYTMKICIITCHDVYNFGASLQAYALQHYLEELGHEVEIIDYRPGYLYKKYDWKSFTSKKFDKLNSFFVTRWMFRIAKWSYLRFSLGRKKCFDEFTKNYLKLTDKTYYTFEELKMNPPCADIIIAGSDQIWNPLFPNGKDPSYYIDFALSQTKRVSYAASFSVEYISDADKEFVKGMLAKMNRISVREYQGVDILKSLDIKNGVKVLDPVFLLDRNYWETFMHKGSEKDYILIYDFEGSDLMKRVALYFKRKKGWKIYSINDALPRLYADKNFTKVGPQDFLSLIYNCSMFLSNSFHGTAFAVYFNKPFYVFGLKGISLNSRMESLLRSVDLKDRFITENIDIEKLHLNYDFNKVNLLIEEEKNYSKQFLDSVLKTN
;
A
#
# COMPACT_ATOMS: atom_id res chain seq x y z
N LEU A 1 -19.47 7.84 25.13
CA LEU A 1 -20.86 7.76 25.63
C LEU A 1 -21.39 6.35 25.50
N LEU A 2 -21.34 5.75 24.31
CA LEU A 2 -21.83 4.38 24.03
C LEU A 2 -21.18 3.30 24.89
N ARG A 3 -19.81 3.32 25.05
CA ARG A 3 -19.10 2.42 25.96
C ARG A 3 -19.52 2.62 27.43
N TYR A 4 -19.81 3.86 27.80
CA TYR A 4 -20.27 4.19 29.15
C TYR A 4 -21.72 3.70 29.36
N LEU A 5 -22.60 3.92 28.39
CA LEU A 5 -23.98 3.40 28.41
C LEU A 5 -23.99 1.87 28.36
N LYS A 6 -23.13 1.24 27.55
CA LYS A 6 -22.97 -0.23 27.53
C LYS A 6 -22.55 -0.76 28.91
N LYS A 7 -21.62 -0.10 29.59
CA LYS A 7 -21.16 -0.47 30.94
C LYS A 7 -22.26 -0.29 32.01
N ILE A 8 -23.05 0.78 31.93
CA ILE A 8 -24.21 1.01 32.80
C ILE A 8 -25.27 -0.06 32.57
N PHE A 9 -25.57 -0.35 31.29
CA PHE A 9 -26.54 -1.36 30.90
C PHE A 9 -26.16 -2.78 31.35
N TYR A 10 -24.88 -3.18 31.16
CA TYR A 10 -24.38 -4.47 31.64
C TYR A 10 -24.45 -4.61 33.16
N ASN A 11 -24.16 -3.55 33.89
CA ASN A 11 -24.28 -3.57 35.36
C ASN A 11 -25.75 -3.72 35.80
N SER A 12 -26.68 -3.02 35.13
CA SER A 12 -28.13 -3.12 35.43
C SER A 12 -28.71 -4.49 35.05
N VAL A 13 -28.21 -5.10 33.97
CA VAL A 13 -28.62 -6.46 33.53
C VAL A 13 -28.07 -7.54 34.46
N ALA A 14 -26.87 -7.37 35.02
CA ALA A 14 -26.29 -8.27 36.00
C ALA A 14 -27.08 -8.28 37.32
N GLU A 15 -27.59 -7.11 37.74
CA GLU A 15 -28.45 -6.99 38.93
C GLU A 15 -29.84 -7.62 38.78
N LEU A 16 -30.37 -7.69 37.53
CA LEU A 16 -31.71 -8.22 37.24
C LEU A 16 -31.76 -9.73 36.97
N ARG A 17 -30.70 -10.52 37.18
CA ARG A 17 -30.66 -11.99 36.89
C ARG A 17 -31.24 -12.36 35.52
N ILE A 18 -31.01 -11.55 34.48
CA ILE A 18 -31.50 -11.82 33.14
C ILE A 18 -30.69 -12.96 32.50
N ASN A 19 -31.39 -13.95 31.95
CA ASN A 19 -30.86 -15.18 31.37
C ASN A 19 -29.74 -14.91 30.35
N LYS A 20 -28.61 -15.61 30.46
CA LYS A 20 -27.41 -15.54 29.62
C LYS A 20 -27.72 -15.47 28.11
N TYR A 21 -28.79 -16.13 27.68
CA TYR A 21 -29.28 -16.08 26.28
C TYR A 21 -29.83 -14.73 25.85
N LYS A 22 -30.41 -13.93 26.77
CA LYS A 22 -30.88 -12.58 26.46
C LYS A 22 -29.75 -11.58 26.27
N VAL A 23 -28.65 -11.77 27.03
CA VAL A 23 -27.46 -10.93 26.87
C VAL A 23 -26.78 -11.23 25.52
N ILE A 24 -26.63 -12.51 25.16
CA ILE A 24 -26.10 -12.93 23.86
C ILE A 24 -26.99 -12.44 22.71
N PHE A 25 -28.32 -12.51 22.84
CA PHE A 25 -29.28 -12.03 21.85
C PHE A 25 -29.23 -10.51 21.68
N LEU A 26 -29.05 -9.78 22.78
CA LEU A 26 -28.88 -8.32 22.73
C LEU A 26 -27.51 -7.94 22.12
N ASP A 27 -26.42 -8.65 22.43
CA ASP A 27 -25.13 -8.43 21.78
C ASP A 27 -25.24 -8.67 20.26
N ILE A 28 -25.89 -9.74 19.81
CA ILE A 28 -26.11 -10.02 18.38
C ILE A 28 -26.96 -8.93 17.72
N ILE A 29 -27.99 -8.40 18.39
CA ILE A 29 -28.81 -7.31 17.86
C ILE A 29 -28.02 -6.01 17.81
N TRP A 30 -27.22 -5.69 18.83
CA TRP A 30 -26.36 -4.50 18.86
C TRP A 30 -25.25 -4.55 17.83
N GLU A 31 -24.60 -5.69 17.65
CA GLU A 31 -23.58 -5.89 16.61
C GLU A 31 -24.19 -5.75 15.21
N LYS A 32 -25.38 -6.30 14.95
CA LYS A 32 -26.08 -6.15 13.67
C LYS A 32 -26.53 -4.71 13.38
N GLN A 33 -26.78 -3.90 14.40
CA GLN A 33 -27.30 -2.54 14.22
C GLN A 33 -26.23 -1.53 13.76
N TYR A 34 -24.95 -1.91 13.84
CA TYR A 34 -23.80 -1.03 13.49
C TYR A 34 -22.88 -1.59 12.40
N THR A 35 -23.25 -2.70 11.77
CA THR A 35 -22.52 -3.21 10.61
C THR A 35 -22.77 -2.31 9.41
N MET A 36 -21.75 -1.67 8.90
CA MET A 36 -21.80 -0.84 7.68
C MET A 36 -21.29 -1.64 6.49
N LYS A 37 -21.85 -1.34 5.31
CA LYS A 37 -21.26 -1.77 4.04
C LYS A 37 -20.25 -0.73 3.59
N ILE A 38 -18.97 -1.15 3.48
CA ILE A 38 -17.84 -0.29 3.13
C ILE A 38 -17.24 -0.79 1.82
N CYS A 39 -17.11 0.11 0.84
CA CYS A 39 -16.34 -0.18 -0.37
C CYS A 39 -15.00 0.56 -0.36
N ILE A 40 -13.93 -0.10 -0.81
CA ILE A 40 -12.59 0.49 -0.93
C ILE A 40 -12.25 0.62 -2.42
N ILE A 41 -11.82 1.80 -2.87
CA ILE A 41 -11.23 1.98 -4.18
C ILE A 41 -9.73 2.25 -4.06
N THR A 42 -8.90 1.39 -4.66
CA THR A 42 -7.44 1.50 -4.65
C THR A 42 -6.83 0.75 -5.84
N CYS A 43 -5.53 0.93 -6.07
CA CYS A 43 -4.79 0.16 -7.08
C CYS A 43 -4.53 -1.28 -6.59
N HIS A 44 -5.51 -2.17 -6.67
CA HIS A 44 -5.41 -3.55 -6.18
C HIS A 44 -4.84 -4.55 -7.21
N ASP A 45 -5.01 -4.29 -8.51
CA ASP A 45 -4.65 -5.22 -9.60
C ASP A 45 -3.46 -4.70 -10.43
N VAL A 46 -2.36 -4.37 -9.76
CA VAL A 46 -1.15 -3.78 -10.39
C VAL A 46 0.11 -4.63 -10.25
N TYR A 47 0.00 -5.88 -9.80
CA TYR A 47 1.11 -6.83 -9.58
C TYR A 47 2.28 -6.23 -8.78
N ASN A 48 1.95 -5.43 -7.76
CA ASN A 48 2.86 -4.81 -6.83
C ASN A 48 2.59 -5.31 -5.41
N PHE A 49 3.63 -5.77 -4.71
CA PHE A 49 3.49 -6.33 -3.35
C PHE A 49 2.80 -5.37 -2.39
N GLY A 50 3.25 -4.10 -2.41
CA GLY A 50 2.69 -3.09 -1.54
C GLY A 50 1.23 -2.78 -1.84
N ALA A 51 0.88 -2.64 -3.12
CA ALA A 51 -0.49 -2.38 -3.54
C ALA A 51 -1.45 -3.50 -3.09
N SER A 52 -1.03 -4.77 -3.23
CA SER A 52 -1.83 -5.91 -2.76
C SER A 52 -1.94 -5.95 -1.24
N LEU A 53 -0.83 -5.77 -0.52
CA LEU A 53 -0.79 -5.89 0.94
C LEU A 53 -1.50 -4.73 1.65
N GLN A 54 -1.41 -3.50 1.13
CA GLN A 54 -2.14 -2.38 1.72
C GLN A 54 -3.66 -2.49 1.49
N ALA A 55 -4.08 -2.98 0.31
CA ALA A 55 -5.49 -3.20 0.02
C ALA A 55 -6.07 -4.28 0.96
N TYR A 56 -5.35 -5.39 1.10
CA TYR A 56 -5.69 -6.44 2.03
C TYR A 56 -5.74 -5.95 3.49
N ALA A 57 -4.73 -5.22 3.93
CA ALA A 57 -4.65 -4.74 5.30
C ALA A 57 -5.82 -3.82 5.68
N LEU A 58 -6.22 -2.91 4.79
CA LEU A 58 -7.36 -2.03 5.05
C LEU A 58 -8.67 -2.81 5.07
N GLN A 59 -8.90 -3.71 4.08
CA GLN A 59 -10.06 -4.57 4.05
C GLN A 59 -10.16 -5.39 5.34
N HIS A 60 -9.11 -6.12 5.68
CA HIS A 60 -9.11 -7.03 6.83
C HIS A 60 -9.30 -6.29 8.16
N TYR A 61 -8.65 -5.13 8.34
CA TYR A 61 -8.82 -4.32 9.55
C TYR A 61 -10.27 -3.84 9.74
N LEU A 62 -10.92 -3.42 8.66
CA LEU A 62 -12.32 -2.99 8.72
C LEU A 62 -13.28 -4.17 8.97
N GLU A 63 -12.95 -5.37 8.45
CA GLU A 63 -13.68 -6.61 8.74
C GLU A 63 -13.53 -7.02 10.22
N GLU A 64 -12.32 -6.90 10.81
CA GLU A 64 -12.10 -7.14 12.24
C GLU A 64 -12.92 -6.19 13.14
N LEU A 65 -13.28 -5.00 12.61
CA LEU A 65 -14.19 -4.07 13.29
C LEU A 65 -15.68 -4.43 13.13
N GLY A 66 -16.02 -5.52 12.41
CA GLY A 66 -17.38 -6.02 12.23
C GLY A 66 -18.14 -5.43 11.05
N HIS A 67 -17.46 -4.84 10.07
CA HIS A 67 -18.07 -4.27 8.87
C HIS A 67 -18.07 -5.24 7.69
N GLU A 68 -19.01 -5.07 6.76
CA GLU A 68 -19.01 -5.74 5.47
C GLU A 68 -18.15 -4.93 4.50
N VAL A 69 -17.05 -5.52 4.02
CA VAL A 69 -16.04 -4.78 3.24
C VAL A 69 -15.81 -5.42 1.89
N GLU A 70 -15.86 -4.62 0.82
CA GLU A 70 -15.52 -5.03 -0.54
C GLU A 70 -14.53 -4.03 -1.16
N ILE A 71 -13.61 -4.53 -1.97
CA ILE A 71 -12.76 -3.70 -2.81
C ILE A 71 -13.46 -3.55 -4.17
N ILE A 72 -13.66 -2.32 -4.63
CA ILE A 72 -14.23 -2.06 -5.95
C ILE A 72 -13.27 -2.60 -7.00
N ASP A 73 -13.74 -3.57 -7.78
CA ASP A 73 -12.95 -4.18 -8.86
C ASP A 73 -12.85 -3.21 -10.05
N TYR A 74 -12.07 -2.12 -9.85
CA TYR A 74 -11.82 -1.09 -10.84
C TYR A 74 -10.49 -1.34 -11.56
N ARG A 75 -10.56 -1.60 -12.87
CA ARG A 75 -9.44 -2.02 -13.74
C ARG A 75 -9.29 -1.11 -14.95
N PRO A 76 -8.93 0.17 -14.76
CA PRO A 76 -8.81 1.11 -15.88
C PRO A 76 -7.66 0.71 -16.81
N GLY A 77 -7.88 0.85 -18.11
CA GLY A 77 -6.96 0.39 -19.14
C GLY A 77 -5.53 0.92 -19.04
N TYR A 78 -5.32 2.08 -18.41
CA TYR A 78 -3.98 2.66 -18.22
C TYR A 78 -3.15 1.92 -17.15
N LEU A 79 -3.74 1.20 -16.20
CA LEU A 79 -3.03 0.35 -15.23
C LEU A 79 -2.64 -1.01 -15.83
N TYR A 80 -3.44 -1.52 -16.76
CA TYR A 80 -3.29 -2.86 -17.33
C TYR A 80 -2.23 -2.98 -18.43
N LYS A 81 -1.83 -1.87 -19.06
CA LYS A 81 -0.98 -1.87 -20.25
C LYS A 81 0.39 -2.56 -20.09
N LYS A 82 0.89 -2.69 -18.86
CA LYS A 82 2.20 -3.33 -18.61
C LYS A 82 2.23 -4.80 -19.04
N TYR A 83 1.12 -5.52 -18.89
CA TYR A 83 1.02 -6.96 -19.16
C TYR A 83 0.26 -7.28 -20.48
N ASP A 84 -0.26 -6.28 -21.16
CA ASP A 84 -0.86 -6.47 -22.49
C ASP A 84 0.25 -6.64 -23.53
N TRP A 85 0.32 -7.83 -24.15
CA TRP A 85 1.30 -8.14 -25.19
C TRP A 85 1.14 -7.30 -26.46
N LYS A 86 -0.02 -6.67 -26.67
CA LYS A 86 -0.34 -5.83 -27.82
C LYS A 86 0.01 -4.36 -27.59
N SER A 87 0.11 -3.90 -26.33
CA SER A 87 0.33 -2.49 -26.01
C SER A 87 1.82 -2.17 -25.82
N PHE A 88 2.25 -1.04 -26.34
CA PHE A 88 3.61 -0.49 -26.16
C PHE A 88 3.55 0.60 -25.09
N THR A 89 4.27 0.41 -23.99
CA THR A 89 4.22 1.29 -22.82
C THR A 89 5.15 2.51 -22.88
N SER A 90 5.91 2.70 -23.95
CA SER A 90 6.86 3.81 -24.04
C SER A 90 6.85 4.48 -25.40
N LYS A 91 6.63 5.80 -25.42
CA LYS A 91 6.74 6.67 -26.60
C LYS A 91 8.12 6.58 -27.30
N LYS A 92 9.17 6.16 -26.57
CA LYS A 92 10.50 5.94 -27.16
C LYS A 92 10.55 4.83 -28.21
N PHE A 93 9.61 3.89 -28.17
CA PHE A 93 9.55 2.75 -29.08
C PHE A 93 8.58 2.96 -30.25
N ASP A 94 7.85 4.08 -30.32
CA ASP A 94 6.90 4.34 -31.41
C ASP A 94 7.60 4.41 -32.78
N LYS A 95 8.84 4.90 -32.85
CA LYS A 95 9.66 4.90 -34.07
C LYS A 95 10.11 3.49 -34.51
N LEU A 96 10.29 2.58 -33.57
CA LEU A 96 10.64 1.17 -33.88
C LEU A 96 9.43 0.34 -34.33
N ASN A 97 8.23 0.85 -34.06
CA ASN A 97 6.97 0.21 -34.50
C ASN A 97 6.66 0.40 -36.00
N SER A 98 7.34 1.31 -36.68
CA SER A 98 7.10 1.59 -38.10
C SER A 98 7.64 0.51 -39.05
N PHE A 99 8.62 -0.29 -38.60
CA PHE A 99 9.21 -1.35 -39.39
C PHE A 99 8.70 -2.74 -38.97
N PHE A 100 8.25 -3.53 -39.94
CA PHE A 100 7.67 -4.89 -39.72
C PHE A 100 8.63 -5.83 -38.95
N VAL A 101 9.90 -5.85 -39.30
CA VAL A 101 10.92 -6.72 -38.66
C VAL A 101 11.18 -6.34 -37.21
N THR A 102 11.39 -5.03 -36.91
CA THR A 102 11.64 -4.56 -35.55
C THR A 102 10.43 -4.77 -34.65
N ARG A 103 9.23 -4.62 -35.20
CA ARG A 103 7.97 -4.90 -34.49
C ARG A 103 7.84 -6.38 -34.12
N TRP A 104 8.27 -7.31 -35.00
CA TRP A 104 8.27 -8.75 -34.74
C TRP A 104 9.33 -9.12 -33.68
N MET A 105 10.56 -8.64 -33.82
CA MET A 105 11.64 -8.87 -32.84
C MET A 105 11.25 -8.35 -31.46
N PHE A 106 10.62 -7.17 -31.40
CA PHE A 106 10.14 -6.60 -30.15
C PHE A 106 9.00 -7.43 -29.52
N ARG A 107 8.08 -7.95 -30.35
CA ARG A 107 7.02 -8.87 -29.88
C ARG A 107 7.59 -10.16 -29.30
N ILE A 108 8.59 -10.74 -29.92
CA ILE A 108 9.26 -11.94 -29.42
C ILE A 108 9.98 -11.64 -28.10
N ALA A 109 10.73 -10.52 -28.01
CA ALA A 109 11.39 -10.10 -26.79
C ALA A 109 10.37 -9.83 -25.66
N LYS A 110 9.28 -9.16 -25.95
CA LYS A 110 8.19 -8.92 -25.01
C LYS A 110 7.48 -10.21 -24.60
N TRP A 111 7.25 -11.12 -25.53
CA TRP A 111 6.67 -12.43 -25.24
C TRP A 111 7.58 -13.26 -24.31
N SER A 112 8.89 -13.28 -24.58
CA SER A 112 9.87 -13.92 -23.70
C SER A 112 9.86 -13.29 -22.30
N TYR A 113 9.86 -11.96 -22.21
CA TYR A 113 9.75 -11.24 -20.94
C TYR A 113 8.46 -11.59 -20.19
N LEU A 114 7.32 -11.59 -20.88
CA LEU A 114 6.02 -11.95 -20.29
C LEU A 114 6.01 -13.40 -19.82
N ARG A 115 6.64 -14.32 -20.56
CA ARG A 115 6.73 -15.74 -20.15
C ARG A 115 7.52 -15.91 -18.84
N PHE A 116 8.56 -15.11 -18.61
CA PHE A 116 9.26 -15.08 -17.33
C PHE A 116 8.42 -14.46 -16.21
N SER A 117 7.57 -13.48 -16.53
CA SER A 117 6.71 -12.80 -15.55
C SER A 117 5.40 -13.54 -15.23
N LEU A 118 5.01 -14.57 -16.02
CA LEU A 118 3.78 -15.34 -15.80
C LEU A 118 3.72 -16.01 -14.43
N GLY A 119 4.86 -16.51 -13.93
CA GLY A 119 4.93 -17.11 -12.60
C GLY A 119 4.60 -16.12 -11.50
N ARG A 120 5.12 -14.89 -11.59
CA ARG A 120 4.79 -13.81 -10.68
C ARG A 120 3.32 -13.40 -10.79
N LYS A 121 2.84 -13.20 -12.02
CA LYS A 121 1.42 -12.90 -12.27
C LYS A 121 0.50 -13.91 -11.57
N LYS A 122 0.77 -15.21 -11.75
CA LYS A 122 0.00 -16.26 -11.09
C LYS A 122 -0.05 -16.12 -9.58
N CYS A 123 1.08 -15.83 -8.92
CA CYS A 123 1.11 -15.64 -7.47
C CYS A 123 0.25 -14.43 -7.01
N PHE A 124 0.20 -13.35 -7.79
CA PHE A 124 -0.64 -12.21 -7.49
C PHE A 124 -2.12 -12.47 -7.77
N ASP A 125 -2.44 -13.16 -8.87
CA ASP A 125 -3.82 -13.54 -9.19
C ASP A 125 -4.39 -14.48 -8.10
N GLU A 126 -3.58 -15.45 -7.63
CA GLU A 126 -3.94 -16.33 -6.52
C GLU A 126 -4.13 -15.56 -5.21
N PHE A 127 -3.26 -14.58 -4.93
CA PHE A 127 -3.42 -13.71 -3.78
C PHE A 127 -4.73 -12.92 -3.85
N THR A 128 -5.00 -12.25 -4.96
CA THR A 128 -6.24 -11.49 -5.18
C THR A 128 -7.46 -12.38 -4.99
N LYS A 129 -7.47 -13.56 -5.62
CA LYS A 129 -8.58 -14.51 -5.53
C LYS A 129 -8.85 -15.01 -4.11
N ASN A 130 -7.79 -15.26 -3.32
CA ASN A 130 -7.91 -15.92 -2.04
C ASN A 130 -8.08 -14.95 -0.86
N TYR A 131 -7.64 -13.69 -1.01
CA TYR A 131 -7.54 -12.75 0.11
C TYR A 131 -8.28 -11.43 -0.10
N LEU A 132 -8.58 -11.01 -1.34
CA LEU A 132 -9.32 -9.79 -1.59
C LEU A 132 -10.78 -10.12 -1.90
N LYS A 133 -11.69 -9.45 -1.22
CA LYS A 133 -13.13 -9.50 -1.51
C LYS A 133 -13.44 -8.37 -2.49
N LEU A 134 -13.57 -8.72 -3.74
CA LEU A 134 -13.90 -7.77 -4.80
C LEU A 134 -15.41 -7.66 -4.98
N THR A 135 -15.87 -6.50 -5.46
CA THR A 135 -17.26 -6.35 -5.90
C THR A 135 -17.57 -7.35 -7.02
N ASP A 136 -18.79 -7.85 -7.09
CA ASP A 136 -19.26 -8.79 -8.14
C ASP A 136 -19.06 -8.22 -9.55
N LYS A 137 -19.24 -6.91 -9.69
CA LYS A 137 -19.06 -6.20 -10.96
C LYS A 137 -17.63 -5.66 -11.07
N THR A 138 -16.96 -5.96 -12.20
CA THR A 138 -15.74 -5.31 -12.63
C THR A 138 -16.06 -4.04 -13.41
N TYR A 139 -15.32 -2.97 -13.16
CA TYR A 139 -15.46 -1.67 -13.80
C TYR A 139 -14.17 -1.31 -14.53
N TYR A 140 -14.27 -0.78 -15.75
CA TYR A 140 -13.12 -0.42 -16.58
C TYR A 140 -12.99 1.08 -16.82
N THR A 141 -14.06 1.85 -16.59
CA THR A 141 -14.09 3.30 -16.79
C THR A 141 -14.82 4.01 -15.65
N PHE A 142 -14.56 5.30 -15.52
CA PHE A 142 -15.29 6.16 -14.57
C PHE A 142 -16.79 6.20 -14.88
N GLU A 143 -17.14 6.23 -16.17
CA GLU A 143 -18.53 6.25 -16.64
C GLU A 143 -19.29 4.99 -16.20
N GLU A 144 -18.65 3.83 -16.24
CA GLU A 144 -19.27 2.58 -15.75
C GLU A 144 -19.54 2.64 -14.24
N LEU A 145 -18.60 3.18 -13.45
CA LEU A 145 -18.80 3.42 -12.02
C LEU A 145 -19.93 4.40 -11.75
N LYS A 146 -20.02 5.48 -12.55
CA LYS A 146 -21.04 6.52 -12.40
C LYS A 146 -22.43 6.02 -12.79
N MET A 147 -22.53 5.18 -13.82
CA MET A 147 -23.82 4.59 -14.24
C MET A 147 -24.34 3.53 -13.25
N ASN A 148 -23.44 2.78 -12.60
CA ASN A 148 -23.82 1.72 -11.65
C ASN A 148 -22.89 1.79 -10.43
N PRO A 149 -23.01 2.81 -9.59
CA PRO A 149 -22.15 2.94 -8.42
C PRO A 149 -22.38 1.80 -7.43
N PRO A 150 -21.31 1.26 -6.81
CA PRO A 150 -21.45 0.31 -5.73
C PRO A 150 -22.29 0.90 -4.60
N CYS A 151 -23.28 0.13 -4.12
CA CYS A 151 -24.08 0.54 -2.98
C CYS A 151 -23.29 0.31 -1.70
N ALA A 152 -22.98 1.39 -0.98
CA ALA A 152 -22.23 1.35 0.27
C ALA A 152 -22.60 2.55 1.15
N ASP A 153 -22.50 2.37 2.48
CA ASP A 153 -22.67 3.46 3.45
C ASP A 153 -21.44 4.39 3.38
N ILE A 154 -20.27 3.81 3.20
CA ILE A 154 -18.99 4.52 3.09
C ILE A 154 -18.21 3.98 1.91
N ILE A 155 -17.64 4.87 1.09
CA ILE A 155 -16.61 4.51 0.12
C ILE A 155 -15.29 5.15 0.57
N ILE A 156 -14.24 4.34 0.65
CA ILE A 156 -12.90 4.77 1.07
C ILE A 156 -11.96 4.76 -0.15
N ALA A 157 -11.44 5.94 -0.53
CA ALA A 157 -10.26 6.03 -1.37
C ALA A 157 -9.07 5.53 -0.54
N GLY A 158 -8.59 4.33 -0.86
CA GLY A 158 -7.57 3.62 -0.09
C GLY A 158 -6.18 4.21 -0.25
N SER A 159 -5.21 3.53 0.31
CA SER A 159 -3.81 3.93 0.23
C SER A 159 -3.23 3.73 -1.18
N ASP A 160 -1.90 3.96 -1.29
CA ASP A 160 -1.07 4.00 -2.48
C ASP A 160 -1.17 5.32 -3.27
N GLN A 161 -0.47 5.41 -4.39
CA GLN A 161 -0.29 6.65 -5.18
C GLN A 161 -1.53 7.00 -6.02
N ILE A 162 -2.71 6.83 -5.46
CA ILE A 162 -3.97 7.04 -6.20
C ILE A 162 -4.19 8.49 -6.60
N TRP A 163 -3.57 9.46 -5.91
CA TRP A 163 -3.67 10.89 -6.19
C TRP A 163 -2.39 11.50 -6.78
N ASN A 164 -1.47 10.67 -7.28
CA ASN A 164 -0.24 11.17 -7.89
C ASN A 164 -0.52 11.78 -9.28
N PRO A 165 -0.39 13.12 -9.45
CA PRO A 165 -0.75 13.80 -10.70
C PRO A 165 0.20 13.49 -11.87
N LEU A 166 1.36 12.87 -11.59
CA LEU A 166 2.30 12.40 -12.61
C LEU A 166 1.81 11.14 -13.33
N PHE A 167 0.81 10.46 -12.79
CA PHE A 167 0.20 9.27 -13.35
C PHE A 167 -1.28 9.50 -13.70
N PRO A 168 -1.84 8.74 -14.66
CA PRO A 168 -3.25 8.88 -15.05
C PRO A 168 -4.25 8.74 -13.90
N ASN A 169 -3.95 7.87 -12.92
CA ASN A 169 -4.81 7.66 -11.76
C ASN A 169 -4.98 8.91 -10.89
N GLY A 170 -3.99 9.77 -10.78
CA GLY A 170 -4.10 11.04 -10.07
C GLY A 170 -5.03 12.07 -10.74
N LYS A 171 -5.42 11.82 -11.99
CA LYS A 171 -6.37 12.62 -12.77
C LYS A 171 -7.69 11.88 -13.06
N ASP A 172 -7.87 10.70 -12.49
CA ASP A 172 -9.07 9.89 -12.63
C ASP A 172 -10.07 10.20 -11.51
N PRO A 173 -11.26 10.75 -11.82
CA PRO A 173 -12.27 11.05 -10.80
C PRO A 173 -12.71 9.84 -9.96
N SER A 174 -12.49 8.62 -10.45
CA SER A 174 -12.82 7.39 -9.73
C SER A 174 -12.09 7.31 -8.38
N TYR A 175 -10.80 7.66 -8.34
CA TYR A 175 -10.02 7.64 -7.10
C TYR A 175 -10.32 8.80 -6.14
N TYR A 176 -11.16 9.74 -6.57
CA TYR A 176 -11.75 10.80 -5.74
C TYR A 176 -13.20 10.49 -5.34
N ILE A 177 -13.69 9.30 -5.71
CA ILE A 177 -15.05 8.83 -5.37
C ILE A 177 -16.14 9.74 -5.97
N ASP A 178 -15.90 10.37 -7.13
CA ASP A 178 -16.86 11.28 -7.74
C ASP A 178 -18.11 10.58 -8.34
N PHE A 179 -18.07 9.26 -8.41
CA PHE A 179 -19.18 8.41 -8.85
C PHE A 179 -20.18 8.05 -7.74
N ALA A 180 -19.83 8.29 -6.47
CA ALA A 180 -20.65 7.83 -5.35
C ALA A 180 -22.01 8.55 -5.28
N LEU A 181 -23.02 7.84 -4.77
CA LEU A 181 -24.35 8.40 -4.51
C LEU A 181 -24.26 9.51 -3.46
N SER A 182 -25.23 10.42 -3.46
CA SER A 182 -25.23 11.59 -2.57
C SER A 182 -25.26 11.23 -1.08
N GLN A 183 -25.90 10.12 -0.71
CA GLN A 183 -25.99 9.63 0.67
C GLN A 183 -24.74 8.87 1.13
N THR A 184 -23.89 8.42 0.21
CA THR A 184 -22.68 7.67 0.54
C THR A 184 -21.60 8.60 1.09
N LYS A 185 -21.06 8.26 2.25
CA LYS A 185 -19.95 9.00 2.86
C LYS A 185 -18.65 8.74 2.09
N ARG A 186 -17.99 9.81 1.65
CA ARG A 186 -16.73 9.77 0.86
C ARG A 186 -15.54 10.08 1.74
N VAL A 187 -14.62 9.15 1.85
CA VAL A 187 -13.47 9.24 2.76
C VAL A 187 -12.19 8.84 2.04
N SER A 188 -11.06 9.40 2.44
CA SER A 188 -9.78 8.80 2.07
C SER A 188 -9.05 8.25 3.29
N TYR A 189 -8.37 7.13 3.12
CA TYR A 189 -7.47 6.58 4.12
C TYR A 189 -6.07 6.39 3.54
N ALA A 190 -5.11 7.17 4.05
CA ALA A 190 -3.71 7.12 3.65
C ALA A 190 -3.47 7.26 2.14
N ALA A 191 -4.33 8.00 1.42
CA ALA A 191 -4.12 8.29 0.00
C ALA A 191 -2.80 9.07 -0.20
N SER A 192 -2.09 8.83 -1.29
CA SER A 192 -0.78 9.43 -1.51
C SER A 192 -0.73 10.24 -2.81
N PHE A 193 -0.25 11.47 -2.71
CA PHE A 193 0.13 12.30 -3.85
C PHE A 193 1.51 11.91 -4.38
N SER A 194 2.42 11.50 -3.50
CA SER A 194 3.79 11.10 -3.85
C SER A 194 4.57 12.15 -4.66
N VAL A 195 4.20 13.42 -4.51
CA VAL A 195 4.88 14.60 -5.07
C VAL A 195 5.03 15.65 -3.97
N GLU A 196 5.88 16.64 -4.21
CA GLU A 196 6.10 17.73 -3.24
C GLU A 196 5.02 18.81 -3.35
N TYR A 197 4.48 19.04 -4.55
CA TYR A 197 3.44 20.03 -4.83
C TYR A 197 2.56 19.60 -5.99
N ILE A 198 1.39 20.21 -6.11
CA ILE A 198 0.50 20.07 -7.27
C ILE A 198 0.78 21.21 -8.24
N SER A 199 0.93 20.89 -9.54
CA SER A 199 1.11 21.90 -10.59
C SER A 199 -0.10 22.80 -10.69
N ASP A 200 0.09 24.07 -11.11
CA ASP A 200 -1.03 25.00 -11.26
C ASP A 200 -2.10 24.47 -12.22
N ALA A 201 -1.69 23.72 -13.23
CA ALA A 201 -2.61 23.10 -14.18
C ALA A 201 -3.53 22.02 -13.54
N ASP A 202 -3.09 21.39 -12.48
CA ASP A 202 -3.82 20.31 -11.80
C ASP A 202 -4.55 20.77 -10.53
N LYS A 203 -4.23 21.95 -9.99
CA LYS A 203 -4.76 22.46 -8.71
C LYS A 203 -6.27 22.55 -8.67
N GLU A 204 -6.88 23.14 -9.69
CA GLU A 204 -8.32 23.34 -9.73
C GLU A 204 -9.07 22.01 -9.75
N PHE A 205 -8.61 21.06 -10.58
CA PHE A 205 -9.17 19.72 -10.63
C PHE A 205 -9.08 19.02 -9.27
N VAL A 206 -7.87 18.94 -8.68
CA VAL A 206 -7.64 18.25 -7.42
C VAL A 206 -8.44 18.90 -6.29
N LYS A 207 -8.45 20.24 -6.19
CA LYS A 207 -9.24 20.99 -5.19
C LYS A 207 -10.73 20.68 -5.32
N GLY A 208 -11.26 20.73 -6.55
CA GLY A 208 -12.67 20.46 -6.83
C GLY A 208 -13.10 19.04 -6.48
N MET A 209 -12.22 18.05 -6.70
CA MET A 209 -12.46 16.66 -6.33
C MET A 209 -12.43 16.45 -4.81
N LEU A 210 -11.40 16.97 -4.14
CA LEU A 210 -11.23 16.81 -2.68
C LEU A 210 -12.30 17.57 -1.87
N ALA A 211 -12.82 18.67 -2.38
CA ALA A 211 -13.91 19.42 -1.74
C ALA A 211 -15.20 18.60 -1.56
N LYS A 212 -15.36 17.53 -2.33
CA LYS A 212 -16.53 16.62 -2.25
C LYS A 212 -16.36 15.53 -1.17
N MET A 213 -15.20 15.43 -0.54
CA MET A 213 -14.93 14.41 0.47
C MET A 213 -15.37 14.86 1.87
N ASN A 214 -15.94 13.93 2.63
CA ASN A 214 -16.35 14.17 4.01
C ASN A 214 -15.17 14.18 4.99
N ARG A 215 -14.20 13.30 4.79
CA ARG A 215 -12.99 13.19 5.62
C ARG A 215 -11.80 12.80 4.76
N ILE A 216 -10.66 13.45 5.00
CA ILE A 216 -9.45 13.25 4.20
C ILE A 216 -8.29 12.87 5.09
N SER A 217 -7.64 11.75 4.78
CA SER A 217 -6.32 11.44 5.30
C SER A 217 -5.36 11.04 4.20
N VAL A 218 -4.11 11.43 4.38
CA VAL A 218 -3.00 11.18 3.46
C VAL A 218 -1.86 10.44 4.17
N ARG A 219 -0.99 9.79 3.42
CA ARG A 219 0.06 8.93 3.96
C ARG A 219 1.34 9.67 4.34
N GLU A 220 1.62 10.79 3.71
CA GLU A 220 2.85 11.56 3.89
C GLU A 220 2.59 13.00 4.36
N TYR A 221 3.58 13.59 5.06
CA TYR A 221 3.51 14.98 5.53
C TYR A 221 3.35 15.98 4.39
N GLN A 222 4.03 15.75 3.25
CA GLN A 222 3.90 16.56 2.04
C GLN A 222 2.45 16.57 1.52
N GLY A 223 1.73 15.45 1.69
CA GLY A 223 0.30 15.39 1.35
C GLY A 223 -0.54 16.36 2.18
N VAL A 224 -0.23 16.51 3.48
CA VAL A 224 -0.89 17.51 4.35
C VAL A 224 -0.56 18.93 3.88
N ASP A 225 0.68 19.18 3.50
CA ASP A 225 1.08 20.51 3.01
C ASP A 225 0.42 20.84 1.65
N ILE A 226 0.27 19.84 0.78
CA ILE A 226 -0.52 19.97 -0.47
C ILE A 226 -1.97 20.32 -0.14
N LEU A 227 -2.62 19.60 0.80
CA LEU A 227 -4.00 19.89 1.20
C LEU A 227 -4.16 21.32 1.70
N LYS A 228 -3.23 21.79 2.54
CA LYS A 228 -3.23 23.19 3.01
C LYS A 228 -3.08 24.19 1.87
N SER A 229 -2.22 23.90 0.87
CA SER A 229 -2.02 24.75 -0.30
C SER A 229 -3.25 24.86 -1.20
N LEU A 230 -4.19 23.90 -1.07
CA LEU A 230 -5.48 23.84 -1.74
C LEU A 230 -6.64 24.38 -0.86
N ASP A 231 -6.34 25.02 0.28
CA ASP A 231 -7.28 25.52 1.29
C ASP A 231 -8.11 24.42 1.99
N ILE A 232 -7.63 23.18 1.99
CA ILE A 232 -8.27 22.04 2.66
C ILE A 232 -7.64 21.87 4.04
N LYS A 233 -8.31 22.39 5.08
CA LYS A 233 -7.76 22.47 6.43
C LYS A 233 -7.90 21.20 7.27
N ASN A 234 -8.81 20.30 6.92
CA ASN A 234 -9.20 19.15 7.75
C ASN A 234 -8.52 17.84 7.34
N GLY A 235 -7.48 17.90 6.49
CA GLY A 235 -6.71 16.74 6.09
C GLY A 235 -5.65 16.38 7.14
N VAL A 236 -5.50 15.09 7.44
CA VAL A 236 -4.55 14.58 8.42
C VAL A 236 -3.61 13.54 7.81
N LYS A 237 -2.41 13.40 8.39
CA LYS A 237 -1.50 12.31 8.02
C LYS A 237 -1.82 11.10 8.88
N VAL A 238 -1.90 9.91 8.26
CA VAL A 238 -2.04 8.62 8.93
C VAL A 238 -0.99 7.64 8.40
N LEU A 239 -0.80 6.52 9.09
CA LEU A 239 0.06 5.44 8.60
C LEU A 239 -0.60 4.68 7.44
N ASP A 240 0.25 4.07 6.61
CA ASP A 240 -0.19 3.11 5.60
C ASP A 240 -0.99 1.97 6.25
N PRO A 241 -2.02 1.42 5.58
CA PRO A 241 -2.82 0.32 6.12
C PRO A 241 -2.03 -0.89 6.63
N VAL A 242 -0.84 -1.18 6.10
CA VAL A 242 -0.02 -2.31 6.55
C VAL A 242 0.36 -2.24 8.03
N PHE A 243 0.32 -1.05 8.64
CA PHE A 243 0.56 -0.86 10.07
C PHE A 243 -0.70 -1.02 10.95
N LEU A 244 -1.91 -1.09 10.36
CA LEU A 244 -3.15 -1.30 11.12
C LEU A 244 -3.23 -2.69 11.73
N LEU A 245 -2.73 -3.70 11.02
CA LEU A 245 -2.66 -5.07 11.49
C LEU A 245 -1.43 -5.27 12.38
N ASP A 246 -1.55 -6.13 13.38
CA ASP A 246 -0.46 -6.37 14.31
C ASP A 246 0.69 -7.16 13.67
N ARG A 247 1.91 -6.99 14.21
CA ARG A 247 3.09 -7.72 13.71
C ARG A 247 2.88 -9.22 13.74
N ASN A 248 2.35 -9.76 14.84
CA ASN A 248 2.06 -11.19 14.99
C ASN A 248 1.08 -11.69 13.93
N TYR A 249 0.13 -10.84 13.50
CA TYR A 249 -0.76 -11.17 12.39
C TYR A 249 0.03 -11.43 11.11
N TRP A 250 0.93 -10.51 10.72
CA TRP A 250 1.77 -10.68 9.54
C TRP A 250 2.70 -11.89 9.62
N GLU A 251 3.20 -12.22 10.83
CA GLU A 251 4.02 -13.40 11.08
C GLU A 251 3.26 -14.73 10.86
N THR A 252 1.98 -14.74 11.14
CA THR A 252 1.12 -15.91 10.86
C THR A 252 0.62 -15.95 9.42
N PHE A 253 0.49 -14.77 8.79
CA PHE A 253 -0.01 -14.63 7.43
C PHE A 253 1.02 -14.97 6.35
N MET A 254 2.28 -14.70 6.60
CA MET A 254 3.35 -14.97 5.63
C MET A 254 3.64 -16.47 5.50
N HIS A 255 4.18 -16.89 4.35
CA HIS A 255 4.69 -18.23 4.20
C HIS A 255 5.91 -18.46 5.11
N LYS A 256 6.04 -19.66 5.69
CA LYS A 256 7.20 -20.01 6.52
C LYS A 256 8.46 -20.05 5.67
N GLY A 257 9.49 -19.31 6.09
CA GLY A 257 10.83 -19.33 5.50
C GLY A 257 11.84 -19.89 6.49
N SER A 258 12.83 -20.61 6.00
CA SER A 258 13.88 -21.22 6.84
C SER A 258 15.28 -20.63 6.59
N GLU A 259 15.48 -19.96 5.45
CA GLU A 259 16.78 -19.41 5.09
C GLU A 259 17.07 -18.14 5.90
N LYS A 260 18.32 -18.01 6.36
CA LYS A 260 18.84 -16.86 7.13
C LYS A 260 20.18 -16.43 6.55
N ASP A 261 20.79 -15.44 7.15
CA ASP A 261 22.13 -14.94 6.78
C ASP A 261 22.22 -14.46 5.32
N TYR A 262 21.25 -13.66 4.92
CA TYR A 262 21.23 -13.02 3.61
C TYR A 262 20.83 -11.56 3.67
N ILE A 263 21.34 -10.81 2.70
CA ILE A 263 20.93 -9.45 2.35
C ILE A 263 19.83 -9.57 1.31
N LEU A 264 18.66 -9.05 1.60
CA LEU A 264 17.57 -8.99 0.62
C LEU A 264 17.60 -7.67 -0.14
N ILE A 265 17.54 -7.74 -1.46
CA ILE A 265 17.49 -6.57 -2.34
C ILE A 265 16.14 -6.55 -3.06
N TYR A 266 15.45 -5.41 -2.99
CA TYR A 266 14.28 -5.11 -3.81
C TYR A 266 14.43 -3.74 -4.44
N ASP A 267 14.89 -3.71 -5.70
CA ASP A 267 15.37 -2.53 -6.41
C ASP A 267 14.71 -2.39 -7.78
N PHE A 268 13.97 -1.30 -7.97
CA PHE A 268 13.24 -0.99 -9.20
C PHE A 268 14.13 -0.46 -10.35
N GLU A 269 15.27 0.19 -10.03
CA GLU A 269 16.05 0.95 -11.01
C GLU A 269 17.43 0.36 -11.34
N GLY A 270 17.92 -0.58 -10.55
CA GLY A 270 19.28 -1.11 -10.71
C GLY A 270 20.34 -0.19 -10.14
N SER A 271 20.17 0.24 -8.90
CA SER A 271 21.07 1.16 -8.21
C SER A 271 22.48 0.57 -8.02
N ASP A 272 23.51 1.19 -8.63
CA ASP A 272 24.90 0.82 -8.41
C ASP A 272 25.35 1.05 -6.97
N LEU A 273 24.80 2.06 -6.29
CA LEU A 273 25.10 2.32 -4.89
C LEU A 273 24.55 1.17 -4.01
N MET A 274 23.31 0.72 -4.25
CA MET A 274 22.71 -0.41 -3.53
C MET A 274 23.54 -1.69 -3.75
N LYS A 275 23.97 -1.95 -4.98
CA LYS A 275 24.88 -3.06 -5.31
C LYS A 275 26.21 -2.97 -4.53
N ARG A 276 26.85 -1.80 -4.49
CA ARG A 276 28.11 -1.59 -3.74
C ARG A 276 27.93 -1.86 -2.26
N VAL A 277 26.84 -1.35 -1.65
CA VAL A 277 26.49 -1.58 -0.25
C VAL A 277 26.27 -3.07 0.02
N ALA A 278 25.51 -3.76 -0.83
CA ALA A 278 25.27 -5.20 -0.69
C ALA A 278 26.58 -6.01 -0.76
N LEU A 279 27.45 -5.72 -1.73
CA LEU A 279 28.75 -6.41 -1.88
C LEU A 279 29.69 -6.11 -0.70
N TYR A 280 29.65 -4.92 -0.13
CA TYR A 280 30.41 -4.57 1.07
C TYR A 280 29.99 -5.43 2.26
N PHE A 281 28.69 -5.49 2.57
CA PHE A 281 28.18 -6.30 3.68
C PHE A 281 28.33 -7.80 3.43
N LYS A 282 28.19 -8.29 2.18
CA LYS A 282 28.50 -9.67 1.82
C LYS A 282 29.94 -10.03 2.23
N ARG A 283 30.93 -9.19 1.89
CA ARG A 283 32.34 -9.42 2.27
C ARG A 283 32.57 -9.31 3.78
N LYS A 284 31.92 -8.32 4.43
CA LYS A 284 32.13 -8.03 5.86
C LYS A 284 31.47 -9.07 6.78
N LYS A 285 30.32 -9.64 6.37
CA LYS A 285 29.49 -10.52 7.19
C LYS A 285 29.41 -11.98 6.72
N GLY A 286 29.88 -12.26 5.50
CA GLY A 286 29.75 -13.59 4.90
C GLY A 286 28.32 -13.92 4.42
N TRP A 287 27.41 -12.96 4.41
CA TRP A 287 26.01 -13.18 4.03
C TRP A 287 25.86 -13.35 2.53
N LYS A 288 24.84 -14.13 2.12
CA LYS A 288 24.41 -14.24 0.72
C LYS A 288 23.66 -12.98 0.29
N ILE A 289 23.61 -12.72 -1.01
CA ILE A 289 22.76 -11.68 -1.59
C ILE A 289 21.58 -12.35 -2.29
N TYR A 290 20.36 -12.03 -1.85
CA TYR A 290 19.10 -12.44 -2.48
C TYR A 290 18.45 -11.23 -3.12
N SER A 291 17.88 -11.40 -4.31
CA SER A 291 17.24 -10.31 -5.04
C SER A 291 15.83 -10.72 -5.49
N ILE A 292 14.86 -9.86 -5.22
CA ILE A 292 13.51 -9.96 -5.78
C ILE A 292 13.48 -9.14 -7.06
N ASN A 293 13.06 -9.76 -8.17
CA ASN A 293 13.09 -9.13 -9.49
C ASN A 293 11.76 -9.33 -10.22
N ASP A 294 11.39 -8.36 -11.04
CA ASP A 294 10.21 -8.48 -11.90
C ASP A 294 10.42 -9.44 -13.06
N ALA A 295 11.62 -9.43 -13.68
CA ALA A 295 11.95 -10.29 -14.81
C ALA A 295 13.44 -10.63 -14.92
N LEU A 296 14.33 -9.63 -14.89
CA LEU A 296 15.74 -9.84 -15.12
C LEU A 296 16.50 -10.12 -13.82
N PRO A 297 17.28 -11.22 -13.76
CA PRO A 297 18.07 -11.54 -12.58
C PRO A 297 19.20 -10.53 -12.39
N ARG A 298 19.57 -10.29 -11.14
CA ARG A 298 20.77 -9.53 -10.76
C ARG A 298 21.96 -10.49 -10.74
N LEU A 299 22.92 -10.31 -11.65
CA LEU A 299 24.07 -11.22 -11.81
C LEU A 299 24.98 -11.28 -10.58
N TYR A 300 24.97 -10.25 -9.72
CA TYR A 300 25.74 -10.21 -8.47
C TYR A 300 25.03 -10.86 -7.28
N ALA A 301 23.77 -11.25 -7.44
CA ALA A 301 23.00 -11.94 -6.40
C ALA A 301 23.23 -13.45 -6.46
N ASP A 302 23.38 -14.05 -5.26
CA ASP A 302 23.53 -15.50 -5.13
C ASP A 302 22.20 -16.24 -5.43
N LYS A 303 21.06 -15.56 -5.20
CA LYS A 303 19.73 -16.10 -5.51
C LYS A 303 18.81 -15.01 -6.03
N ASN A 304 18.09 -15.31 -7.08
CA ASN A 304 17.13 -14.40 -7.70
C ASN A 304 15.72 -14.99 -7.63
N PHE A 305 14.78 -14.19 -7.12
CA PHE A 305 13.39 -14.56 -6.98
C PHE A 305 12.54 -13.81 -8.01
N THR A 306 11.97 -14.53 -8.96
CA THR A 306 11.11 -13.98 -10.03
C THR A 306 9.65 -14.44 -9.91
N LYS A 307 9.39 -15.48 -9.10
CA LYS A 307 8.08 -16.08 -8.88
C LYS A 307 7.71 -15.99 -7.39
N VAL A 308 7.47 -14.76 -6.94
CA VAL A 308 7.21 -14.43 -5.54
C VAL A 308 5.84 -13.77 -5.44
N GLY A 309 5.02 -14.25 -4.52
CA GLY A 309 3.75 -13.65 -4.13
C GLY A 309 3.90 -12.67 -2.95
N PRO A 310 2.82 -11.98 -2.56
CA PRO A 310 2.84 -11.07 -1.43
C PRO A 310 3.26 -11.73 -0.10
N GLN A 311 2.82 -12.94 0.17
CA GLN A 311 3.18 -13.68 1.40
C GLN A 311 4.65 -14.10 1.41
N ASP A 312 5.22 -14.51 0.26
CA ASP A 312 6.64 -14.82 0.14
C ASP A 312 7.50 -13.55 0.31
N PHE A 313 7.03 -12.41 -0.21
CA PHE A 313 7.69 -11.12 -0.04
C PHE A 313 7.84 -10.76 1.43
N LEU A 314 6.78 -10.93 2.23
CA LEU A 314 6.82 -10.73 3.67
C LEU A 314 7.82 -11.67 4.34
N SER A 315 7.77 -12.97 4.00
CA SER A 315 8.67 -13.98 4.52
C SER A 315 10.14 -13.67 4.22
N LEU A 316 10.45 -13.22 2.99
CA LEU A 316 11.81 -12.85 2.61
C LEU A 316 12.32 -11.64 3.39
N ILE A 317 11.48 -10.63 3.66
CA ILE A 317 11.87 -9.48 4.50
C ILE A 317 12.03 -9.93 5.95
N TYR A 318 11.10 -10.73 6.48
CA TYR A 318 11.13 -11.17 7.87
C TYR A 318 12.38 -11.99 8.21
N ASN A 319 12.84 -12.84 7.29
CA ASN A 319 13.98 -13.73 7.53
C ASN A 319 15.35 -13.13 7.13
N CYS A 320 15.40 -11.99 6.42
CA CYS A 320 16.67 -11.40 6.02
C CYS A 320 17.45 -10.84 7.23
N SER A 321 18.77 -10.83 7.11
CA SER A 321 19.68 -10.18 8.07
C SER A 321 19.82 -8.69 7.79
N MET A 322 19.55 -8.26 6.54
CA MET A 322 19.56 -6.86 6.11
C MET A 322 18.68 -6.68 4.88
N PHE A 323 17.94 -5.59 4.82
CA PHE A 323 17.10 -5.24 3.68
C PHE A 323 17.59 -3.97 2.98
N LEU A 324 17.72 -4.00 1.68
CA LEU A 324 18.11 -2.87 0.83
C LEU A 324 17.04 -2.62 -0.22
N SER A 325 16.46 -1.43 -0.26
CA SER A 325 15.38 -1.18 -1.19
C SER A 325 15.17 0.30 -1.52
N ASN A 326 14.49 0.56 -2.63
CA ASN A 326 13.87 1.83 -2.99
C ASN A 326 12.33 1.74 -3.03
N SER A 327 11.76 0.74 -2.34
CA SER A 327 10.32 0.52 -2.23
C SER A 327 9.77 1.06 -0.90
N PHE A 328 8.71 1.88 -0.97
CA PHE A 328 8.03 2.34 0.23
C PHE A 328 7.53 1.18 1.10
N HIS A 329 6.75 0.26 0.55
CA HIS A 329 6.19 -0.84 1.33
C HIS A 329 7.25 -1.85 1.80
N GLY A 330 8.30 -2.05 1.00
CA GLY A 330 9.45 -2.83 1.46
C GLY A 330 10.09 -2.21 2.70
N THR A 331 10.28 -0.88 2.70
CA THR A 331 10.77 -0.13 3.86
C THR A 331 9.81 -0.21 5.03
N ALA A 332 8.49 -0.06 4.80
CA ALA A 332 7.48 -0.15 5.85
C ALA A 332 7.53 -1.50 6.58
N PHE A 333 7.61 -2.61 5.84
CA PHE A 333 7.74 -3.94 6.45
C PHE A 333 9.10 -4.17 7.12
N ALA A 334 10.19 -3.64 6.55
CA ALA A 334 11.51 -3.75 7.21
C ALA A 334 11.52 -3.03 8.56
N VAL A 335 10.94 -1.83 8.64
CA VAL A 335 10.74 -1.10 9.89
C VAL A 335 9.85 -1.90 10.83
N TYR A 336 8.70 -2.37 10.33
CA TYR A 336 7.72 -3.08 11.15
C TYR A 336 8.23 -4.41 11.71
N PHE A 337 9.07 -5.13 10.97
CA PHE A 337 9.71 -6.38 11.41
C PHE A 337 11.04 -6.17 12.14
N ASN A 338 11.41 -4.92 12.46
CA ASN A 338 12.68 -4.60 13.14
C ASN A 338 13.91 -5.13 12.40
N LYS A 339 13.93 -5.02 11.08
CA LYS A 339 15.07 -5.46 10.27
C LYS A 339 16.09 -4.35 10.09
N PRO A 340 17.39 -4.64 10.17
CA PRO A 340 18.41 -3.74 9.65
C PRO A 340 18.13 -3.43 8.18
N PHE A 341 18.08 -2.16 7.81
CA PHE A 341 17.77 -1.77 6.44
C PHE A 341 18.44 -0.46 6.04
N TYR A 342 18.48 -0.23 4.73
CA TYR A 342 18.76 1.07 4.14
C TYR A 342 17.84 1.32 2.93
N VAL A 343 17.44 2.57 2.79
CA VAL A 343 16.56 3.05 1.72
C VAL A 343 17.38 3.87 0.74
N PHE A 344 17.18 3.64 -0.54
CA PHE A 344 17.86 4.35 -1.62
C PHE A 344 16.85 5.20 -2.38
N GLY A 345 17.17 6.47 -2.57
CA GLY A 345 16.32 7.37 -3.33
C GLY A 345 16.15 6.93 -4.79
N LEU A 346 14.96 7.11 -5.34
CA LEU A 346 14.71 6.98 -6.76
C LEU A 346 15.26 8.20 -7.51
N LYS A 347 15.89 7.96 -8.68
CA LYS A 347 16.52 9.03 -9.48
C LYS A 347 15.47 9.84 -10.24
N GLY A 348 15.61 11.15 -10.21
CA GLY A 348 14.98 12.08 -11.14
C GLY A 348 13.48 12.34 -10.95
N ILE A 349 12.85 11.82 -9.91
CA ILE A 349 11.44 12.08 -9.61
C ILE A 349 11.27 12.28 -8.10
N SER A 350 10.42 13.22 -7.72
CA SER A 350 10.03 13.56 -6.34
C SER A 350 9.24 12.44 -5.62
N LEU A 351 9.51 11.16 -5.93
CA LEU A 351 8.81 10.00 -5.36
C LEU A 351 9.34 9.58 -3.97
N ASN A 352 10.35 10.26 -3.47
CA ASN A 352 11.03 9.92 -2.22
C ASN A 352 10.27 10.37 -0.97
N SER A 353 9.39 11.36 -1.11
CA SER A 353 8.66 12.02 -0.02
C SER A 353 7.94 11.04 0.93
N ARG A 354 7.42 9.93 0.41
CA ARG A 354 6.76 8.88 1.19
C ARG A 354 7.72 8.14 2.13
N MET A 355 8.88 7.76 1.59
CA MET A 355 9.92 7.07 2.37
C MET A 355 10.51 8.01 3.42
N GLU A 356 10.81 9.25 3.03
CA GLU A 356 11.29 10.30 3.94
C GLU A 356 10.27 10.59 5.05
N SER A 357 8.97 10.66 4.70
CA SER A 357 7.89 10.86 5.66
C SER A 357 7.81 9.71 6.68
N LEU A 358 7.87 8.45 6.22
CA LEU A 358 7.89 7.29 7.10
C LEU A 358 9.12 7.30 8.01
N LEU A 359 10.31 7.47 7.45
CA LEU A 359 11.56 7.49 8.22
C LEU A 359 11.59 8.64 9.23
N ARG A 360 11.01 9.80 8.87
CA ARG A 360 10.83 10.93 9.78
C ARG A 360 9.91 10.57 10.95
N SER A 361 8.78 9.90 10.70
CA SER A 361 7.82 9.50 11.74
C SER A 361 8.43 8.57 12.80
N VAL A 362 9.43 7.77 12.42
CA VAL A 362 10.07 6.77 13.28
C VAL A 362 11.50 7.12 13.68
N ASP A 363 11.94 8.36 13.43
CA ASP A 363 13.27 8.88 13.75
C ASP A 363 14.44 8.06 13.15
N LEU A 364 14.27 7.62 11.90
CA LEU A 364 15.25 6.82 11.15
C LEU A 364 15.71 7.49 9.85
N LYS A 365 15.83 8.82 9.82
CA LYS A 365 16.25 9.57 8.62
C LYS A 365 17.65 9.17 8.13
N ASP A 366 18.53 8.74 9.02
CA ASP A 366 19.86 8.23 8.73
C ASP A 366 19.87 6.96 7.88
N ARG A 367 18.73 6.27 7.77
CA ARG A 367 18.55 5.09 6.93
C ARG A 367 18.27 5.42 5.46
N PHE A 368 18.04 6.69 5.14
CA PHE A 368 17.89 7.14 3.75
C PHE A 368 19.27 7.50 3.18
N ILE A 369 19.74 6.71 2.20
CA ILE A 369 21.06 6.84 1.63
C ILE A 369 21.03 7.66 0.34
N THR A 370 21.90 8.66 0.26
CA THR A 370 22.20 9.45 -0.92
C THR A 370 23.53 9.06 -1.55
N GLU A 371 23.83 9.58 -2.76
CA GLU A 371 25.00 9.14 -3.56
C GLU A 371 26.37 9.32 -2.89
N ASN A 372 26.53 10.27 -1.96
CA ASN A 372 27.81 10.66 -1.37
C ASN A 372 28.09 10.03 0.01
N ILE A 373 27.66 8.78 0.24
CA ILE A 373 27.84 8.13 1.53
C ILE A 373 29.17 7.36 1.63
N ASP A 374 29.80 7.44 2.79
CA ASP A 374 30.88 6.54 3.17
C ASP A 374 30.29 5.19 3.61
N ILE A 375 30.42 4.18 2.75
CA ILE A 375 29.84 2.84 2.98
C ILE A 375 30.43 2.17 4.23
N GLU A 376 31.67 2.50 4.63
CA GLU A 376 32.31 1.90 5.80
C GLU A 376 31.71 2.36 7.10
N LYS A 377 31.06 3.53 7.13
CA LYS A 377 30.34 4.10 8.28
C LYS A 377 28.93 3.53 8.45
N LEU A 378 28.44 2.76 7.50
CA LEU A 378 27.11 2.15 7.62
C LEU A 378 27.09 1.12 8.75
N HIS A 379 26.06 1.21 9.59
CA HIS A 379 25.83 0.31 10.73
C HIS A 379 24.44 -0.34 10.68
N LEU A 380 24.34 -1.53 11.26
CA LEU A 380 23.10 -2.31 11.22
C LEU A 380 22.15 -1.97 12.38
N ASN A 381 22.70 -1.49 13.47
CA ASN A 381 21.93 -1.30 14.71
C ASN A 381 21.17 0.01 14.71
N TYR A 382 19.96 -0.02 15.23
CA TYR A 382 19.17 1.13 15.65
C TYR A 382 18.30 0.73 16.86
N ASP A 383 17.73 1.71 17.53
CA ASP A 383 16.88 1.45 18.71
C ASP A 383 15.49 0.96 18.28
N PHE A 384 15.33 -0.35 18.17
CA PHE A 384 14.06 -0.98 17.83
C PHE A 384 12.93 -0.65 18.81
N ASN A 385 13.24 -0.48 20.10
CA ASN A 385 12.23 -0.20 21.12
C ASN A 385 11.65 1.21 20.90
N LYS A 386 12.52 2.20 20.67
CA LYS A 386 12.09 3.57 20.35
C LYS A 386 11.24 3.59 19.07
N VAL A 387 11.69 2.91 18.03
CA VAL A 387 10.95 2.82 16.74
C VAL A 387 9.57 2.19 16.94
N ASN A 388 9.49 1.09 17.69
CA ASN A 388 8.23 0.41 17.97
C ASN A 388 7.25 1.32 18.75
N LEU A 389 7.73 2.10 19.72
CA LEU A 389 6.90 3.06 20.46
C LEU A 389 6.32 4.13 19.52
N LEU A 390 7.16 4.71 18.66
CA LEU A 390 6.72 5.72 17.68
C LEU A 390 5.71 5.16 16.67
N ILE A 391 5.90 3.90 16.23
CA ILE A 391 4.92 3.23 15.36
C ILE A 391 3.59 3.05 16.09
N GLU A 392 3.58 2.61 17.34
CA GLU A 392 2.34 2.41 18.09
C GLU A 392 1.59 3.71 18.35
N GLU A 393 2.28 4.82 18.61
CA GLU A 393 1.67 6.15 18.74
C GLU A 393 0.98 6.57 17.43
N GLU A 394 1.67 6.49 16.31
CA GLU A 394 1.15 6.82 14.98
C GLU A 394 0.01 5.86 14.54
N LYS A 395 0.11 4.58 14.89
CA LYS A 395 -0.92 3.57 14.65
C LYS A 395 -2.19 3.87 15.44
N ASN A 396 -2.06 4.23 16.71
CA ASN A 396 -3.20 4.61 17.54
C ASN A 396 -3.90 5.85 16.99
N TYR A 397 -3.15 6.86 16.53
CA TYR A 397 -3.72 8.02 15.86
C TYR A 397 -4.47 7.64 14.57
N SER A 398 -3.88 6.75 13.77
CA SER A 398 -4.48 6.26 12.52
C SER A 398 -5.77 5.47 12.77
N LYS A 399 -5.80 4.64 13.81
CA LYS A 399 -7.01 3.92 14.26
C LYS A 399 -8.09 4.89 14.75
N GLN A 400 -7.73 5.91 15.54
CA GLN A 400 -8.66 6.95 15.99
C GLN A 400 -9.28 7.72 14.83
N PHE A 401 -8.52 7.99 13.76
CA PHE A 401 -9.06 8.59 12.55
C PHE A 401 -10.15 7.69 11.95
N LEU A 402 -9.89 6.40 11.73
CA LEU A 402 -10.89 5.45 11.22
C LEU A 402 -12.11 5.36 12.14
N ASP A 403 -11.91 5.23 13.44
CA ASP A 403 -13.01 5.24 14.42
C ASP A 403 -13.89 6.49 14.30
N SER A 404 -13.28 7.66 14.04
CA SER A 404 -14.03 8.92 13.85
C SER A 404 -14.83 8.95 12.55
N VAL A 405 -14.37 8.21 11.54
CA VAL A 405 -15.04 8.06 10.24
C VAL A 405 -16.22 7.10 10.34
N LEU A 406 -16.04 5.99 11.07
CA LEU A 406 -17.01 4.90 11.20
C LEU A 406 -18.11 5.19 12.22
N LYS A 407 -17.97 6.22 13.05
CA LYS A 407 -19.08 6.65 13.91
C LYS A 407 -20.15 7.33 13.06
N THR A 408 -21.35 6.78 13.08
CA THR A 408 -22.56 7.48 12.65
C THR A 408 -22.82 8.65 13.61
N ASN A 409 -22.98 9.85 13.07
CA ASN A 409 -23.49 10.97 13.84
C ASN A 409 -24.98 10.78 14.09
#